data_992abb849e1fca39189a9a8c26965baa
#
_entry.id   992abb849e1fca39189a9a8c26965baa
#
_cell.length_a   1.000
_cell.length_b   1.000
_cell.length_c   1.000
_cell.angle_alpha   90.00
_cell.angle_beta   90.00
_cell.angle_gamma   90.00
#
_symmetry.space_group_name_H-M   'P 1'
#
loop_
_entity.id
_entity.type
_entity.pdbx_description
1 polymer ?
#
loop_
_entity_poly.entity_id
_entity_poly.type
_entity_poly.pdbx_seq_one_letter_code
_entity_poly.pdbx_strand_id
1 'polypeptide(L)'
;MEGARLKRIMREIAACEKDPDDEITVKMIDESPFHLEGTFPGPIHSPFENGLFRVDISVPEGYPFHPLQMRFITKVYHPNVSSQSGAICLDILKDQWSPVYTLKTTLMSLRSLLCSPEPNDPQDAEVARHYTSDFEGYEKTARYWTELYASRDPNQQKQKDDVQLAGLEDEHVDKFCRMGFSKDKVIAILRRLNYRGEKYVAYAHMQCL
;
A
#
# COMPACT_ATOMS: atom_id res chain seq x y z
N MET A 1 -17.40 -24.83 -15.84
CA MET A 1 -17.20 -23.43 -15.38
C MET A 1 -15.72 -23.04 -15.37
N GLU A 2 -14.81 -23.91 -14.99
CA GLU A 2 -13.36 -23.66 -14.92
C GLU A 2 -12.74 -23.19 -16.25
N GLY A 3 -13.08 -23.81 -17.38
CA GLY A 3 -12.57 -23.42 -18.69
C GLY A 3 -12.97 -22.00 -19.15
N ALA A 4 -14.15 -21.52 -18.76
CA ALA A 4 -14.60 -20.16 -19.07
C ALA A 4 -13.86 -19.13 -18.22
N ARG A 5 -13.65 -19.42 -16.92
CA ARG A 5 -12.86 -18.63 -15.98
C ARG A 5 -11.42 -18.52 -16.46
N LEU A 6 -10.79 -19.66 -16.82
CA LEU A 6 -9.44 -19.69 -17.35
C LEU A 6 -9.31 -18.87 -18.63
N LYS A 7 -10.21 -19.06 -19.60
CA LYS A 7 -10.21 -18.30 -20.86
C LYS A 7 -10.38 -16.80 -20.63
N ARG A 8 -11.19 -16.42 -19.64
CA ARG A 8 -11.43 -15.01 -19.29
C ARG A 8 -10.15 -14.40 -18.71
N ILE A 9 -9.57 -15.00 -17.67
CA ILE A 9 -8.41 -14.43 -16.98
C ILE A 9 -7.17 -14.40 -17.88
N MET A 10 -6.92 -15.43 -18.68
CA MET A 10 -5.80 -15.46 -19.62
C MET A 10 -5.87 -14.32 -20.64
N ARG A 11 -7.09 -13.99 -21.12
CA ARG A 11 -7.29 -12.86 -22.04
C ARG A 11 -7.03 -11.53 -21.35
N GLU A 12 -7.37 -11.40 -20.07
CA GLU A 12 -7.15 -10.18 -19.30
C GLU A 12 -5.67 -9.97 -18.96
N ILE A 13 -4.94 -11.05 -18.63
CA ILE A 13 -3.48 -11.01 -18.47
C ILE A 13 -2.83 -10.53 -19.76
N ALA A 14 -3.16 -11.15 -20.89
CA ALA A 14 -2.63 -10.74 -22.18
C ALA A 14 -3.01 -9.30 -22.60
N ALA A 15 -4.14 -8.79 -22.11
CA ALA A 15 -4.54 -7.40 -22.33
C ALA A 15 -3.68 -6.41 -21.53
N CYS A 16 -3.26 -6.77 -20.30
CA CYS A 16 -2.33 -5.96 -19.52
C CYS A 16 -0.94 -5.87 -20.19
N GLU A 17 -0.47 -6.96 -20.80
CA GLU A 17 0.84 -6.99 -21.46
C GLU A 17 0.90 -6.14 -22.76
N LYS A 18 -0.23 -5.95 -23.42
CA LYS A 18 -0.31 -5.26 -24.73
C LYS A 18 -0.35 -3.74 -24.64
N ASP A 19 -0.58 -3.20 -23.47
CA ASP A 19 -0.73 -1.75 -23.28
C ASP A 19 0.37 -1.21 -22.34
N PRO A 20 1.52 -0.82 -22.93
CA PRO A 20 2.66 -0.34 -22.15
C PRO A 20 2.46 1.07 -21.55
N ASP A 21 1.49 1.85 -22.05
CA ASP A 21 1.30 3.24 -21.66
C ASP A 21 0.83 3.40 -20.21
N ASP A 22 0.13 2.37 -19.66
CA ASP A 22 -0.34 2.41 -18.27
C ASP A 22 0.70 1.95 -17.24
N GLU A 23 1.84 1.41 -17.69
CA GLU A 23 2.87 0.81 -16.82
C GLU A 23 2.31 -0.24 -15.82
N ILE A 24 1.11 -0.77 -16.09
CA ILE A 24 0.50 -1.84 -15.30
C ILE A 24 1.02 -3.17 -15.82
N THR A 25 1.64 -3.94 -14.94
CA THR A 25 2.11 -5.28 -15.30
C THR A 25 1.48 -6.33 -14.41
N VAL A 26 1.29 -7.53 -14.97
CA VAL A 26 0.74 -8.69 -14.27
C VAL A 26 1.60 -9.90 -14.53
N LYS A 27 1.95 -10.63 -13.47
CA LYS A 27 2.72 -11.86 -13.54
C LYS A 27 1.98 -12.99 -12.85
N MET A 28 2.03 -14.19 -13.39
CA MET A 28 1.56 -15.39 -12.70
C MET A 28 2.55 -15.79 -11.61
N ILE A 29 2.02 -16.13 -10.43
CA ILE A 29 2.78 -16.73 -9.34
C ILE A 29 2.66 -18.25 -9.48
N ASP A 30 3.79 -18.95 -9.39
CA ASP A 30 3.87 -20.40 -9.50
C ASP A 30 3.19 -20.96 -10.78
N GLU A 31 3.30 -20.21 -11.89
CA GLU A 31 2.66 -20.54 -13.18
C GLU A 31 1.12 -20.69 -13.11
N SER A 32 0.51 -20.25 -12.02
CA SER A 32 -0.93 -20.33 -11.81
C SER A 32 -1.64 -19.11 -12.38
N PRO A 33 -2.58 -19.26 -13.33
CA PRO A 33 -3.37 -18.15 -13.83
C PRO A 33 -4.39 -17.62 -12.80
N PHE A 34 -4.53 -18.29 -11.68
CA PHE A 34 -5.46 -17.92 -10.61
C PHE A 34 -4.79 -17.27 -9.41
N HIS A 35 -3.45 -17.19 -9.42
CA HIS A 35 -2.68 -16.47 -8.42
C HIS A 35 -1.67 -15.56 -9.14
N LEU A 36 -1.88 -14.24 -9.02
CA LEU A 36 -1.18 -13.25 -9.81
C LEU A 36 -0.55 -12.19 -8.92
N GLU A 37 0.51 -11.60 -9.41
CA GLU A 37 1.05 -10.34 -8.88
C GLU A 37 0.80 -9.24 -9.91
N GLY A 38 0.04 -8.22 -9.51
CA GLY A 38 -0.12 -7.00 -10.27
C GLY A 38 0.86 -5.92 -9.78
N THR A 39 1.41 -5.13 -10.70
CA THR A 39 2.21 -3.95 -10.34
C THR A 39 1.75 -2.72 -11.08
N PHE A 40 1.83 -1.57 -10.43
CA PHE A 40 1.54 -0.28 -11.05
C PHE A 40 2.35 0.85 -10.38
N PRO A 41 2.67 1.92 -11.13
CA PRO A 41 3.35 3.10 -10.57
C PRO A 41 2.39 3.91 -9.72
N GLY A 42 2.94 4.56 -8.70
CA GLY A 42 2.20 5.55 -7.92
C GLY A 42 1.74 6.73 -8.78
N PRO A 43 0.56 7.30 -8.47
CA PRO A 43 0.03 8.43 -9.22
C PRO A 43 0.95 9.66 -9.12
N ILE A 44 1.11 10.36 -10.23
CA ILE A 44 1.82 11.65 -10.27
C ILE A 44 1.12 12.69 -9.40
N HIS A 45 1.89 13.63 -8.87
CA HIS A 45 1.38 14.70 -7.98
C HIS A 45 0.71 14.20 -6.70
N SER A 46 1.04 12.97 -6.25
CA SER A 46 0.56 12.38 -5.01
C SER A 46 1.74 12.06 -4.07
N PRO A 47 1.48 11.76 -2.79
CA PRO A 47 2.52 11.25 -1.89
C PRO A 47 3.12 9.91 -2.33
N PHE A 48 2.49 9.24 -3.27
CA PHE A 48 2.86 7.92 -3.80
C PHE A 48 3.65 7.98 -5.10
N GLU A 49 3.90 9.18 -5.62
CA GLU A 49 4.67 9.41 -6.84
C GLU A 49 6.06 8.77 -6.76
N ASN A 50 6.55 8.25 -7.89
CA ASN A 50 7.81 7.49 -8.03
C ASN A 50 7.83 6.12 -7.32
N GLY A 51 6.79 5.72 -6.60
CA GLY A 51 6.66 4.38 -6.05
C GLY A 51 6.26 3.35 -7.11
N LEU A 52 6.60 2.07 -6.85
CA LEU A 52 6.08 0.92 -7.56
C LEU A 52 5.31 0.05 -6.57
N PHE A 53 4.01 -0.09 -6.77
CA PHE A 53 3.13 -0.80 -5.86
C PHE A 53 2.82 -2.19 -6.39
N ARG A 54 2.97 -3.19 -5.53
CA ARG A 54 2.73 -4.60 -5.82
C ARG A 54 1.48 -5.07 -5.08
N VAL A 55 0.64 -5.82 -5.78
CA VAL A 55 -0.64 -6.33 -5.30
C VAL A 55 -0.69 -7.84 -5.53
N ASP A 56 -1.01 -8.57 -4.48
CA ASP A 56 -1.34 -9.99 -4.53
C ASP A 56 -2.79 -10.15 -4.98
N ILE A 57 -3.03 -10.99 -5.97
CA ILE A 57 -4.33 -11.14 -6.63
C ILE A 57 -4.70 -12.61 -6.70
N SER A 58 -5.77 -12.99 -6.03
CA SER A 58 -6.38 -14.30 -6.15
C SER A 58 -7.66 -14.23 -6.96
N VAL A 59 -7.76 -15.09 -7.98
CA VAL A 59 -8.93 -15.20 -8.85
C VAL A 59 -9.87 -16.26 -8.27
N PRO A 60 -11.03 -15.91 -7.70
CA PRO A 60 -11.92 -16.88 -7.08
C PRO A 60 -12.60 -17.80 -8.11
N GLU A 61 -13.13 -18.93 -7.65
CA GLU A 61 -13.83 -19.91 -8.54
C GLU A 61 -15.02 -19.29 -9.27
N GLY A 62 -15.72 -18.37 -8.64
CA GLY A 62 -16.87 -17.69 -9.19
C GLY A 62 -16.55 -16.50 -10.12
N TYR A 63 -15.28 -16.24 -10.40
CA TYR A 63 -14.91 -15.15 -11.34
C TYR A 63 -15.45 -15.43 -12.76
N PRO A 64 -16.02 -14.44 -13.48
CA PRO A 64 -16.07 -13.00 -13.19
C PRO A 64 -17.30 -12.54 -12.38
N PHE A 65 -18.14 -13.43 -11.88
CA PHE A 65 -19.35 -13.04 -11.13
C PHE A 65 -19.04 -12.66 -9.68
N HIS A 66 -17.93 -13.17 -9.14
CA HIS A 66 -17.37 -12.74 -7.85
C HIS A 66 -16.13 -11.88 -8.08
N PRO A 67 -15.87 -10.87 -7.22
CA PRO A 67 -14.74 -9.97 -7.36
C PRO A 67 -13.40 -10.68 -7.22
N LEU A 68 -12.35 -10.10 -7.81
CA LEU A 68 -10.98 -10.46 -7.51
C LEU A 68 -10.68 -10.21 -6.03
N GLN A 69 -9.93 -11.11 -5.40
CA GLN A 69 -9.41 -10.89 -4.05
C GLN A 69 -8.04 -10.25 -4.15
N MET A 70 -7.91 -9.04 -3.63
CA MET A 70 -6.69 -8.26 -3.77
C MET A 70 -6.21 -7.73 -2.42
N ARG A 71 -4.88 -7.69 -2.25
CA ARG A 71 -4.23 -7.02 -1.12
C ARG A 71 -2.88 -6.45 -1.56
N PHE A 72 -2.47 -5.35 -0.99
CA PHE A 72 -1.15 -4.81 -1.23
C PHE A 72 -0.07 -5.71 -0.60
N ILE A 73 0.96 -6.05 -1.38
CA ILE A 73 2.21 -6.63 -0.93
C ILE A 73 3.12 -5.49 -0.43
N THR A 74 3.19 -4.41 -1.21
CA THR A 74 3.90 -3.20 -0.82
C THR A 74 3.19 -2.54 0.34
N LYS A 75 3.90 -2.20 1.41
CA LYS A 75 3.32 -1.44 2.53
C LYS A 75 2.90 -0.05 2.06
N VAL A 76 1.67 0.35 2.37
CA VAL A 76 1.07 1.64 1.95
C VAL A 76 0.53 2.36 3.17
N TYR A 77 0.84 3.64 3.32
CA TYR A 77 0.25 4.50 4.35
C TYR A 77 -0.95 5.24 3.79
N HIS A 78 -2.14 4.62 3.90
CA HIS A 78 -3.36 5.11 3.26
C HIS A 78 -4.60 4.77 4.09
N PRO A 79 -5.60 5.67 4.24
CA PRO A 79 -6.82 5.41 5.02
C PRO A 79 -7.55 4.11 4.67
N ASN A 80 -7.61 3.78 3.37
CA ASN A 80 -8.36 2.64 2.87
C ASN A 80 -7.51 1.36 2.66
N VAL A 81 -6.26 1.36 3.14
CA VAL A 81 -5.36 0.20 3.08
C VAL A 81 -4.84 -0.11 4.47
N SER A 82 -4.98 -1.35 4.92
CA SER A 82 -4.39 -1.78 6.19
C SER A 82 -2.87 -1.73 6.13
N SER A 83 -2.28 -0.91 6.98
CA SER A 83 -0.81 -0.78 7.13
C SER A 83 -0.14 -2.08 7.59
N GLN A 84 -0.90 -3.02 8.17
CA GLN A 84 -0.40 -4.29 8.70
C GLN A 84 -0.55 -5.44 7.71
N SER A 85 -1.72 -5.58 7.07
CA SER A 85 -2.06 -6.74 6.24
C SER A 85 -2.10 -6.45 4.74
N GLY A 86 -2.14 -5.17 4.35
CA GLY A 86 -2.35 -4.76 2.97
C GLY A 86 -3.80 -4.92 2.47
N ALA A 87 -4.74 -5.30 3.36
CA ALA A 87 -6.16 -5.41 3.01
C ALA A 87 -6.71 -4.06 2.53
N ILE A 88 -7.62 -4.11 1.56
CA ILE A 88 -8.10 -2.94 0.84
C ILE A 88 -9.59 -2.75 1.10
N CYS A 89 -9.99 -1.53 1.48
CA CYS A 89 -11.38 -1.11 1.45
C CYS A 89 -11.65 -0.38 0.13
N LEU A 90 -12.25 -1.06 -0.82
CA LEU A 90 -12.68 -0.53 -2.11
C LEU A 90 -13.98 -1.21 -2.51
N ASP A 91 -14.99 -0.43 -2.83
CA ASP A 91 -16.36 -0.86 -3.09
C ASP A 91 -16.48 -1.83 -4.29
N ILE A 92 -15.72 -1.58 -5.37
CA ILE A 92 -15.69 -2.48 -6.54
C ILE A 92 -15.07 -3.85 -6.23
N LEU A 93 -14.37 -4.02 -5.12
CA LEU A 93 -13.89 -5.33 -4.65
C LEU A 93 -14.90 -6.01 -3.71
N LYS A 94 -16.05 -5.39 -3.48
CA LYS A 94 -17.14 -5.84 -2.60
C LYS A 94 -18.49 -5.76 -3.34
N ASP A 95 -19.41 -4.99 -2.81
CA ASP A 95 -20.82 -4.93 -3.23
C ASP A 95 -21.02 -4.22 -4.58
N GLN A 96 -20.10 -3.38 -5.01
CA GLN A 96 -20.16 -2.68 -6.32
C GLN A 96 -19.43 -3.43 -7.44
N TRP A 97 -19.03 -4.68 -7.16
CA TRP A 97 -18.43 -5.51 -8.20
C TRP A 97 -19.41 -5.77 -9.35
N SER A 98 -18.88 -5.72 -10.56
CA SER A 98 -19.59 -6.13 -11.77
C SER A 98 -18.65 -6.93 -12.68
N PRO A 99 -19.15 -7.95 -13.41
CA PRO A 99 -18.38 -8.69 -14.41
C PRO A 99 -17.82 -7.85 -15.57
N VAL A 100 -18.22 -6.59 -15.68
CA VAL A 100 -17.65 -5.61 -16.63
C VAL A 100 -16.23 -5.22 -16.23
N TYR A 101 -15.92 -5.22 -14.92
CA TYR A 101 -14.56 -4.96 -14.47
C TYR A 101 -13.61 -6.08 -14.91
N THR A 102 -12.43 -5.66 -15.29
CA THR A 102 -11.34 -6.54 -15.70
C THR A 102 -10.18 -6.39 -14.71
N LEU A 103 -9.23 -7.30 -14.80
CA LEU A 103 -7.97 -7.21 -14.04
C LEU A 103 -7.31 -5.83 -14.18
N LYS A 104 -7.18 -5.33 -15.42
CA LYS A 104 -6.61 -4.01 -15.72
C LYS A 104 -7.39 -2.88 -15.07
N THR A 105 -8.71 -2.81 -15.31
CA THR A 105 -9.55 -1.71 -14.77
C THR A 105 -9.59 -1.73 -13.25
N THR A 106 -9.52 -2.89 -12.63
CA THR A 106 -9.45 -3.01 -11.17
C THR A 106 -8.11 -2.49 -10.63
N LEU A 107 -6.98 -2.79 -11.27
CA LEU A 107 -5.68 -2.24 -10.90
C LEU A 107 -5.62 -0.71 -11.11
N MET A 108 -6.24 -0.20 -12.18
CA MET A 108 -6.40 1.25 -12.39
C MET A 108 -7.22 1.90 -11.27
N SER A 109 -8.28 1.25 -10.82
CA SER A 109 -9.09 1.74 -9.70
C SER A 109 -8.31 1.75 -8.39
N LEU A 110 -7.44 0.75 -8.13
CA LEU A 110 -6.53 0.77 -6.99
C LEU A 110 -5.53 1.92 -7.07
N ARG A 111 -4.98 2.18 -8.25
CA ARG A 111 -4.10 3.34 -8.47
C ARG A 111 -4.84 4.66 -8.22
N SER A 112 -6.09 4.77 -8.67
CA SER A 112 -6.93 5.95 -8.42
C SER A 112 -7.27 6.13 -6.93
N LEU A 113 -7.52 5.03 -6.20
CA LEU A 113 -7.77 5.07 -4.76
C LEU A 113 -6.64 5.78 -3.99
N LEU A 114 -5.39 5.62 -4.41
CA LEU A 114 -4.27 6.30 -3.76
C LEU A 114 -4.37 7.83 -3.83
N CYS A 115 -5.05 8.39 -4.85
CA CYS A 115 -5.30 9.82 -4.98
C CYS A 115 -6.58 10.29 -4.30
N SER A 116 -7.51 9.39 -4.03
CA SER A 116 -8.86 9.72 -3.58
C SER A 116 -9.23 8.90 -2.34
N PRO A 117 -8.62 9.20 -1.18
CA PRO A 117 -8.95 8.51 0.06
C PRO A 117 -10.39 8.75 0.50
N GLU A 118 -11.03 7.70 1.05
CA GLU A 118 -12.34 7.76 1.69
C GLU A 118 -12.18 7.60 3.21
N PRO A 119 -11.84 8.68 3.93
CA PRO A 119 -11.53 8.59 5.35
C PRO A 119 -12.75 8.26 6.23
N ASN A 120 -13.96 8.37 5.69
CA ASN A 120 -15.21 8.02 6.39
C ASN A 120 -15.51 6.51 6.38
N ASP A 121 -14.90 5.74 5.45
CA ASP A 121 -14.95 4.26 5.41
C ASP A 121 -13.54 3.68 5.44
N PRO A 122 -12.81 3.81 6.56
CA PRO A 122 -11.40 3.48 6.63
C PRO A 122 -11.16 1.97 6.79
N GLN A 123 -10.09 1.48 6.17
CA GLN A 123 -9.48 0.19 6.48
C GLN A 123 -8.45 0.32 7.62
N ASP A 124 -7.87 1.52 7.79
CA ASP A 124 -6.94 1.86 8.85
C ASP A 124 -7.40 3.16 9.55
N ALA A 125 -8.00 3.01 10.72
CA ALA A 125 -8.60 4.13 11.46
C ALA A 125 -7.56 5.13 11.98
N GLU A 126 -6.33 4.67 12.26
CA GLU A 126 -5.26 5.56 12.71
C GLU A 126 -4.79 6.46 11.56
N VAL A 127 -4.58 5.87 10.38
CA VAL A 127 -4.19 6.61 9.19
C VAL A 127 -5.30 7.58 8.76
N ALA A 128 -6.57 7.16 8.81
CA ALA A 128 -7.70 8.02 8.49
C ALA A 128 -7.81 9.23 9.43
N ARG A 129 -7.58 9.02 10.73
CA ARG A 129 -7.53 10.11 11.69
C ARG A 129 -6.38 11.06 11.39
N HIS A 130 -5.18 10.55 11.09
CA HIS A 130 -4.05 11.37 10.72
C HIS A 130 -4.34 12.19 9.45
N TYR A 131 -4.91 11.58 8.43
CA TYR A 131 -5.33 12.24 7.19
C TYR A 131 -6.28 13.41 7.45
N THR A 132 -7.26 13.26 8.36
CA THR A 132 -8.26 14.29 8.64
C THR A 132 -7.78 15.37 9.61
N SER A 133 -6.90 15.03 10.56
CA SER A 133 -6.46 15.97 11.61
C SER A 133 -5.17 16.73 11.27
N ASP A 134 -4.28 16.14 10.47
CA ASP A 134 -3.00 16.73 10.06
C ASP A 134 -2.62 16.23 8.65
N PHE A 135 -3.22 16.85 7.64
CA PHE A 135 -3.01 16.45 6.25
C PHE A 135 -1.56 16.59 5.79
N GLU A 136 -0.86 17.65 6.21
CA GLU A 136 0.55 17.87 5.85
C GLU A 136 1.46 16.79 6.46
N GLY A 137 1.22 16.44 7.72
CA GLY A 137 1.91 15.33 8.40
C GLY A 137 1.63 13.98 7.76
N TYR A 138 0.38 13.75 7.36
CA TYR A 138 -0.02 12.56 6.61
C TYR A 138 0.75 12.45 5.28
N GLU A 139 0.77 13.53 4.47
CA GLU A 139 1.50 13.51 3.18
C GLU A 139 2.98 13.20 3.36
N LYS A 140 3.63 13.82 4.34
CA LYS A 140 5.05 13.57 4.66
C LYS A 140 5.27 12.09 5.03
N THR A 141 4.37 11.52 5.82
CA THR A 141 4.46 10.12 6.25
C THR A 141 4.23 9.17 5.07
N ALA A 142 3.23 9.45 4.23
CA ALA A 142 2.93 8.64 3.05
C ALA A 142 4.07 8.66 2.03
N ARG A 143 4.70 9.83 1.78
CA ARG A 143 5.92 9.95 0.94
C ARG A 143 7.06 9.11 1.49
N TYR A 144 7.30 9.20 2.79
CA TYR A 144 8.34 8.41 3.43
C TYR A 144 8.12 6.90 3.27
N TRP A 145 6.89 6.42 3.49
CA TRP A 145 6.58 5.00 3.26
C TRP A 145 6.76 4.60 1.80
N THR A 146 6.41 5.48 0.87
CA THR A 146 6.63 5.26 -0.56
C THR A 146 8.11 5.10 -0.89
N GLU A 147 8.94 6.01 -0.40
CA GLU A 147 10.40 5.94 -0.58
C GLU A 147 11.01 4.67 0.05
N LEU A 148 10.49 4.26 1.20
CA LEU A 148 11.01 3.13 1.96
C LEU A 148 10.55 1.77 1.38
N TYR A 149 9.26 1.64 1.06
CA TYR A 149 8.65 0.34 0.74
C TYR A 149 8.30 0.15 -0.73
N ALA A 150 8.16 1.23 -1.49
CA ALA A 150 7.76 1.22 -2.89
C ALA A 150 8.86 1.67 -3.86
N SER A 151 10.14 1.75 -3.43
CA SER A 151 11.25 2.15 -4.30
C SER A 151 11.33 1.25 -5.53
N ARG A 152 11.50 1.85 -6.72
CA ARG A 152 11.73 1.14 -7.99
C ARG A 152 13.11 0.47 -8.06
N ASP A 153 14.07 0.91 -7.23
CA ASP A 153 15.42 0.35 -7.17
C ASP A 153 15.56 -0.58 -5.94
N PRO A 154 15.65 -1.92 -6.18
CA PRO A 154 15.81 -2.89 -5.10
C PRO A 154 17.12 -2.71 -4.30
N ASN A 155 18.15 -2.06 -4.89
CA ASN A 155 19.42 -1.83 -4.21
C ASN A 155 19.34 -0.62 -3.27
N GLN A 156 18.47 0.34 -3.53
CA GLN A 156 18.21 1.45 -2.61
C GLN A 156 17.48 1.01 -1.34
N GLN A 157 16.64 -0.01 -1.42
CA GLN A 157 15.98 -0.59 -0.25
C GLN A 157 16.94 -1.25 0.74
N LYS A 158 18.08 -1.77 0.26
CA LYS A 158 19.08 -2.46 1.10
C LYS A 158 20.14 -1.53 1.70
N GLN A 159 20.31 -0.31 1.17
CA GLN A 159 21.42 0.57 1.53
C GLN A 159 21.06 1.76 2.44
N LYS A 160 19.76 2.07 2.61
CA LYS A 160 19.35 3.16 3.48
C LYS A 160 18.79 2.57 4.77
N ASP A 161 19.50 2.77 5.86
CA ASP A 161 18.97 2.44 7.18
C ASP A 161 17.69 3.27 7.39
N ASP A 162 16.59 2.58 7.74
CA ASP A 162 15.26 3.18 7.94
C ASP A 162 15.28 4.39 8.87
N VAL A 163 16.21 4.40 9.81
CA VAL A 163 16.41 5.47 10.80
C VAL A 163 17.01 6.71 10.16
N GLN A 164 18.04 6.54 9.29
CA GLN A 164 18.68 7.66 8.59
C GLN A 164 17.74 8.32 7.58
N LEU A 165 16.93 7.51 6.87
CA LEU A 165 15.87 8.02 5.97
C LEU A 165 14.83 8.84 6.71
N ALA A 166 14.53 8.48 7.95
CA ALA A 166 13.59 9.22 8.79
C ALA A 166 14.21 10.51 9.39
N GLY A 167 15.52 10.75 9.23
CA GLY A 167 16.22 11.84 9.89
C GLY A 167 16.24 11.69 11.41
N LEU A 168 16.20 10.45 11.90
CA LEU A 168 16.23 10.09 13.31
C LEU A 168 17.62 9.57 13.70
N GLU A 169 17.95 9.64 14.99
CA GLU A 169 19.15 9.03 15.53
C GLU A 169 18.86 7.59 15.97
N ASP A 170 19.75 6.66 15.63
CA ASP A 170 19.62 5.22 15.95
C ASP A 170 19.36 4.98 17.44
N GLU A 171 20.05 5.73 18.30
CA GLU A 171 19.93 5.61 19.76
C GLU A 171 18.48 5.83 20.25
N HIS A 172 17.77 6.79 19.65
CA HIS A 172 16.40 7.08 20.02
C HIS A 172 15.43 6.00 19.55
N VAL A 173 15.63 5.46 18.37
CA VAL A 173 14.82 4.36 17.84
C VAL A 173 15.04 3.09 18.67
N ASP A 174 16.28 2.76 18.95
CA ASP A 174 16.64 1.58 19.75
C ASP A 174 16.08 1.62 21.17
N LYS A 175 16.01 2.81 21.79
CA LYS A 175 15.40 2.99 23.10
C LYS A 175 13.95 2.50 23.14
N PHE A 176 13.15 2.86 22.13
CA PHE A 176 11.75 2.41 22.04
C PHE A 176 11.63 0.95 21.61
N CYS A 177 12.53 0.46 20.76
CA CYS A 177 12.56 -0.95 20.38
C CYS A 177 12.84 -1.86 21.59
N ARG A 178 13.71 -1.44 22.51
CA ARG A 178 13.96 -2.16 23.78
C ARG A 178 12.74 -2.21 24.70
N MET A 179 11.80 -1.29 24.54
CA MET A 179 10.52 -1.28 25.26
C MET A 179 9.46 -2.19 24.63
N GLY A 180 9.80 -2.93 23.56
CA GLY A 180 8.92 -3.90 22.90
C GLY A 180 8.17 -3.39 21.67
N PHE A 181 8.41 -2.17 21.23
CA PHE A 181 7.78 -1.65 20.00
C PHE A 181 8.56 -2.07 18.75
N SER A 182 7.86 -2.35 17.66
CA SER A 182 8.51 -2.66 16.38
C SER A 182 9.19 -1.44 15.79
N LYS A 183 10.37 -1.62 15.18
CA LYS A 183 11.20 -0.54 14.59
C LYS A 183 10.39 0.35 13.63
N ASP A 184 9.59 -0.26 12.75
CA ASP A 184 8.76 0.45 11.76
C ASP A 184 7.74 1.40 12.44
N LYS A 185 7.06 0.92 13.50
CA LYS A 185 6.10 1.73 14.26
C LYS A 185 6.77 2.87 14.99
N VAL A 186 7.92 2.61 15.60
CA VAL A 186 8.71 3.62 16.30
C VAL A 186 9.11 4.74 15.35
N ILE A 187 9.68 4.39 14.18
CA ILE A 187 10.10 5.35 13.17
C ILE A 187 8.92 6.19 12.69
N ALA A 188 7.79 5.54 12.35
CA ALA A 188 6.59 6.22 11.89
C ALA A 188 6.04 7.23 12.93
N ILE A 189 5.99 6.83 14.20
CA ILE A 189 5.50 7.69 15.30
C ILE A 189 6.45 8.85 15.55
N LEU A 190 7.76 8.59 15.69
CA LEU A 190 8.76 9.63 15.97
C LEU A 190 8.80 10.67 14.85
N ARG A 191 8.64 10.24 13.59
CA ARG A 191 8.57 11.15 12.46
C ARG A 191 7.29 11.98 12.45
N ARG A 192 6.13 11.36 12.73
CA ARG A 192 4.84 12.07 12.87
C ARG A 192 4.91 13.16 13.94
N LEU A 193 5.59 12.88 15.05
CA LEU A 193 5.78 13.83 16.13
C LEU A 193 6.87 14.87 15.85
N ASN A 194 7.51 14.85 14.67
CA ASN A 194 8.66 15.69 14.31
C ASN A 194 9.75 15.70 15.41
N TYR A 195 10.02 14.48 15.94
CA TYR A 195 10.90 14.28 17.07
C TYR A 195 12.33 14.74 16.76
N ARG A 196 12.87 15.65 17.55
CA ARG A 196 14.21 16.21 17.41
C ARG A 196 15.03 16.12 18.72
N GLY A 197 14.89 15.01 19.45
CA GLY A 197 15.68 14.78 20.67
C GLY A 197 14.88 14.68 21.97
N GLU A 198 15.57 14.53 23.10
CA GLU A 198 15.02 14.12 24.41
C GLU A 198 13.89 14.98 25.00
N LYS A 199 13.72 16.22 24.57
CA LYS A 199 12.68 17.13 25.10
C LYS A 199 11.24 16.64 24.81
N TYR A 200 11.04 15.69 23.89
CA TYR A 200 9.73 15.18 23.47
C TYR A 200 9.39 13.78 24.01
N VAL A 201 10.30 13.12 24.74
CA VAL A 201 10.06 11.78 25.33
C VAL A 201 8.88 11.79 26.29
N ALA A 202 8.69 12.88 27.04
CA ALA A 202 7.58 13.03 27.98
C ALA A 202 6.19 13.07 27.29
N TYR A 203 6.10 13.62 26.06
CA TYR A 203 4.85 13.72 25.31
C TYR A 203 4.45 12.40 24.64
N ALA A 204 5.42 11.64 24.14
CA ALA A 204 5.17 10.33 23.52
C ALA A 204 4.66 9.29 24.55
N HIS A 205 5.10 9.38 25.80
CA HIS A 205 4.63 8.52 26.90
C HIS A 205 3.16 8.76 27.28
N MET A 206 2.64 9.97 27.05
CA MET A 206 1.24 10.30 27.39
C MET A 206 0.22 9.94 26.31
N GLN A 207 0.62 9.64 25.09
CA GLN A 207 -0.29 9.28 23.98
C GLN A 207 -0.32 7.79 23.65
N CYS A 208 0.51 6.98 24.29
CA CYS A 208 0.56 5.51 24.10
C CYS A 208 -0.06 4.72 25.26
N LEU A 209 -0.70 5.38 26.22
CA LEU A 209 -1.59 4.81 27.24
C LEU A 209 -3.04 5.10 26.86
#